data_4b00111d0f948cbc861466ce436b94ae
#
_entry.id   4b00111d0f948cbc861466ce436b94ae
#
_cell.length_a   1.000
_cell.length_b   1.000
_cell.length_c   1.000
_cell.angle_alpha   90.00
_cell.angle_beta   90.00
_cell.angle_gamma   90.00
#
_symmetry.space_group_name_H-M   'P 1'
#
loop_
_entity.id
_entity.type
_entity.pdbx_description
1 polymer ?
#
loop_
_entity_poly.entity_id
_entity_poly.type
_entity_poly.pdbx_seq_one_letter_code
_entity_poly.pdbx_strand_id
1 'polypeptide(L)'
;MIFRYRLINWFLRLVFRAVCRINVEELKKVPNNGPLIIVGNHINFLEAPVLIPHIDNPGIIGIAKKESWNNPLLKFLFDQWGVIPIDRDEIDREAFRQMLEVLSQGKILVIFPEGTRSKDGQMLPGKPGVVTLVLKSGATIMPVGFHGYENFWENLKRLRRTDFHIRVGTPFRINMNGDSPSRGARQAVTDEIMYKVAELLPERYRGHYQFEGPVKYRYVIAD
;
A
#
# COMPACT_ATOMS: atom_id res chain seq x y z
N MET A 1 -17.27 15.23 10.60
CA MET A 1 -16.01 14.62 10.15
C MET A 1 -16.12 14.03 8.75
N ILE A 2 -17.09 13.17 8.45
CA ILE A 2 -17.29 12.52 7.13
C ILE A 2 -17.47 13.51 5.96
N PHE A 3 -18.20 14.60 6.15
CA PHE A 3 -18.41 15.61 5.09
C PHE A 3 -17.11 16.25 4.63
N ARG A 4 -16.23 16.65 5.57
CA ARG A 4 -14.90 17.24 5.25
C ARG A 4 -14.01 16.23 4.51
N TYR A 5 -14.00 14.97 4.96
CA TYR A 5 -13.29 13.87 4.29
C TYR A 5 -13.73 13.73 2.82
N ARG A 6 -15.04 13.63 2.55
CA ARG A 6 -15.58 13.52 1.19
C ARG A 6 -15.30 14.73 0.32
N LEU A 7 -15.37 15.94 0.87
CA LEU A 7 -15.08 17.17 0.15
C LEU A 7 -13.59 17.22 -0.28
N ILE A 8 -12.67 16.89 0.62
CA ILE A 8 -11.24 16.81 0.35
C ILE A 8 -10.97 15.76 -0.72
N ASN A 9 -11.53 14.56 -0.60
CA ASN A 9 -11.36 13.50 -1.57
C ASN A 9 -11.91 13.88 -2.94
N TRP A 10 -13.07 14.51 -3.00
CA TRP A 10 -13.63 15.03 -4.25
C TRP A 10 -12.70 16.04 -4.91
N PHE A 11 -12.17 16.99 -4.15
CA PHE A 11 -11.22 17.99 -4.66
C PHE A 11 -9.94 17.33 -5.16
N LEU A 12 -9.37 16.39 -4.41
CA LEU A 12 -8.16 15.67 -4.83
C LEU A 12 -8.40 14.83 -6.09
N ARG A 13 -9.57 14.19 -6.23
CA ARG A 13 -9.94 13.51 -7.48
C ARG A 13 -9.95 14.46 -8.68
N LEU A 14 -10.46 15.68 -8.53
CA LEU A 14 -10.42 16.69 -9.60
C LEU A 14 -8.99 17.07 -9.96
N VAL A 15 -8.14 17.33 -8.94
CA VAL A 15 -6.72 17.66 -9.16
C VAL A 15 -6.02 16.52 -9.89
N PHE A 16 -6.17 15.28 -9.41
CA PHE A 16 -5.54 14.13 -10.05
C PHE A 16 -6.08 13.86 -11.46
N ARG A 17 -7.35 14.08 -11.73
CA ARG A 17 -7.91 14.00 -13.10
C ARG A 17 -7.30 15.04 -14.03
N ALA A 18 -6.94 16.21 -13.54
CA ALA A 18 -6.30 17.25 -14.33
C ALA A 18 -4.84 16.89 -14.68
N VAL A 19 -4.09 16.34 -13.72
CA VAL A 19 -2.63 16.12 -13.88
C VAL A 19 -2.25 14.67 -14.21
N CYS A 20 -3.16 13.70 -14.01
CA CYS A 20 -2.92 12.28 -14.29
C CYS A 20 -4.01 11.66 -15.17
N ARG A 21 -3.67 10.56 -15.82
CA ARG A 21 -4.60 9.57 -16.40
C ARG A 21 -4.55 8.32 -15.55
N ILE A 22 -5.60 8.06 -14.78
CA ILE A 22 -5.65 6.98 -13.78
C ILE A 22 -6.71 5.97 -14.19
N ASN A 23 -6.37 4.68 -14.20
CA ASN A 23 -7.33 3.60 -14.43
C ASN A 23 -8.03 3.20 -13.11
N VAL A 24 -8.97 4.02 -12.66
CA VAL A 24 -9.66 3.85 -11.37
C VAL A 24 -10.60 2.63 -11.29
N GLU A 25 -10.94 2.02 -12.41
CA GLU A 25 -11.83 0.84 -12.46
C GLU A 25 -11.29 -0.34 -11.62
N GLU A 26 -9.98 -0.51 -11.59
CA GLU A 26 -9.34 -1.54 -10.76
C GLU A 26 -9.67 -1.38 -9.28
N LEU A 27 -9.84 -0.16 -8.79
CA LEU A 27 -10.11 0.12 -7.38
C LEU A 27 -11.52 -0.32 -6.94
N LYS A 28 -12.44 -0.58 -7.87
CA LYS A 28 -13.76 -1.16 -7.57
C LYS A 28 -13.68 -2.59 -7.03
N LYS A 29 -12.53 -3.27 -7.22
CA LYS A 29 -12.27 -4.60 -6.68
C LYS A 29 -11.95 -4.57 -5.17
N VAL A 30 -11.61 -3.40 -4.62
CA VAL A 30 -11.30 -3.25 -3.20
C VAL A 30 -12.61 -3.34 -2.40
N PRO A 31 -12.72 -4.27 -1.43
CA PRO A 31 -13.91 -4.38 -0.59
C PRO A 31 -14.12 -3.11 0.26
N ASN A 32 -15.36 -2.86 0.63
CA ASN A 32 -15.69 -1.73 1.50
C ASN A 32 -15.35 -1.97 2.98
N ASN A 33 -15.17 -3.23 3.38
CA ASN A 33 -14.92 -3.61 4.77
C ASN A 33 -13.73 -4.58 4.84
N GLY A 34 -13.06 -4.58 6.02
CA GLY A 34 -11.99 -5.51 6.38
C GLY A 34 -12.42 -6.51 7.46
N PRO A 35 -11.48 -7.09 8.19
CA PRO A 35 -10.07 -6.68 8.23
C PRO A 35 -9.31 -7.01 6.95
N LEU A 36 -8.74 -6.00 6.32
CA LEU A 36 -8.00 -6.12 5.08
C LEU A 36 -6.68 -5.34 5.14
N ILE A 37 -5.61 -5.92 4.63
CA ILE A 37 -4.33 -5.23 4.44
C ILE A 37 -4.09 -5.09 2.93
N ILE A 38 -4.12 -3.88 2.42
CA ILE A 38 -3.66 -3.57 1.07
C ILE A 38 -2.13 -3.47 1.11
N VAL A 39 -1.48 -4.29 0.31
CA VAL A 39 -0.01 -4.30 0.17
C VAL A 39 0.36 -3.85 -1.24
N GLY A 40 1.22 -2.85 -1.35
CA GLY A 40 1.69 -2.33 -2.64
C GLY A 40 3.18 -2.09 -2.70
N ASN A 41 3.68 -1.83 -3.92
CA ASN A 41 5.02 -1.30 -4.15
C ASN A 41 5.03 0.22 -3.97
N HIS A 42 6.19 0.80 -3.65
CA HIS A 42 6.31 2.21 -3.27
C HIS A 42 7.31 2.96 -4.16
N ILE A 43 6.81 3.64 -5.19
CA ILE A 43 7.64 4.39 -6.16
C ILE A 43 7.86 5.83 -5.68
N ASN A 44 6.77 6.55 -5.35
CA ASN A 44 6.88 7.92 -4.88
C ASN A 44 5.80 8.24 -3.82
N PHE A 45 5.41 9.49 -3.65
CA PHE A 45 4.45 9.90 -2.62
C PHE A 45 2.98 9.83 -3.10
N LEU A 46 2.72 9.53 -4.37
CA LEU A 46 1.38 9.66 -4.96
C LEU A 46 0.45 8.48 -4.67
N GLU A 47 0.98 7.31 -4.32
CA GLU A 47 0.17 6.09 -4.16
C GLU A 47 -0.98 6.28 -3.17
N ALA A 48 -0.69 6.71 -1.94
CA ALA A 48 -1.73 6.93 -0.93
C ALA A 48 -2.65 8.11 -1.27
N PRO A 49 -2.15 9.30 -1.69
CA PRO A 49 -2.98 10.40 -2.17
C PRO A 49 -3.86 10.08 -3.38
N VAL A 50 -3.50 9.12 -4.21
CA VAL A 50 -4.36 8.64 -5.31
C VAL A 50 -5.32 7.58 -4.79
N LEU A 51 -4.85 6.59 -4.05
CA LEU A 51 -5.63 5.44 -3.60
C LEU A 51 -6.80 5.87 -2.70
N ILE A 52 -6.50 6.60 -1.61
CA ILE A 52 -7.49 6.94 -0.57
C ILE A 52 -8.68 7.73 -1.13
N PRO A 53 -8.48 8.83 -1.89
CA PRO A 53 -9.59 9.58 -2.45
C PRO A 53 -10.43 8.79 -3.45
N HIS A 54 -9.82 7.92 -4.27
CA HIS A 54 -10.54 7.21 -5.31
C HIS A 54 -11.35 6.01 -4.80
N ILE A 55 -10.92 5.37 -3.72
CA ILE A 55 -11.76 4.36 -3.04
C ILE A 55 -12.86 5.05 -2.21
N ASP A 56 -12.58 6.25 -1.67
CA ASP A 56 -13.53 7.09 -0.90
C ASP A 56 -14.19 6.36 0.30
N ASN A 57 -13.41 5.53 0.96
CA ASN A 57 -13.84 4.80 2.15
C ASN A 57 -13.10 5.34 3.38
N PRO A 58 -13.80 5.97 4.37
CA PRO A 58 -13.16 6.51 5.58
C PRO A 58 -12.58 5.43 6.51
N GLY A 59 -12.86 4.16 6.24
CA GLY A 59 -12.24 3.01 6.91
C GLY A 59 -10.87 2.64 6.35
N ILE A 60 -10.34 3.34 5.33
CA ILE A 60 -9.01 3.10 4.79
C ILE A 60 -8.00 3.99 5.50
N ILE A 61 -7.03 3.36 6.14
CA ILE A 61 -6.00 4.01 6.95
C ILE A 61 -4.63 3.73 6.33
N GLY A 62 -3.86 4.76 6.09
CA GLY A 62 -2.47 4.67 5.64
C GLY A 62 -1.48 4.78 6.79
N ILE A 63 -0.21 4.57 6.48
CA ILE A 63 0.93 4.75 7.40
C ILE A 63 1.90 5.73 6.76
N ALA A 64 2.39 6.70 7.52
CA ALA A 64 3.39 7.65 7.04
C ALA A 64 4.46 7.93 8.10
N LYS A 65 5.66 8.32 7.64
CA LYS A 65 6.77 8.70 8.51
C LYS A 65 6.40 9.91 9.36
N LYS A 66 6.70 9.92 10.66
CA LYS A 66 6.38 11.01 11.62
C LYS A 66 6.81 12.39 11.11
N GLU A 67 7.98 12.48 10.48
CA GLU A 67 8.51 13.75 9.97
C GLU A 67 7.68 14.33 8.83
N SER A 68 6.82 13.52 8.19
CA SER A 68 5.90 14.03 7.17
C SER A 68 4.88 15.03 7.72
N TRP A 69 4.61 15.02 9.04
CA TRP A 69 3.77 16.01 9.72
C TRP A 69 4.42 17.40 9.85
N ASN A 70 5.73 17.53 9.57
CA ASN A 70 6.40 18.83 9.52
C ASN A 70 5.94 19.67 8.31
N ASN A 71 5.37 19.03 7.28
CA ASN A 71 4.74 19.73 6.18
C ASN A 71 3.27 20.00 6.51
N PRO A 72 2.81 21.28 6.57
CA PRO A 72 1.46 21.63 7.03
C PRO A 72 0.36 21.08 6.12
N LEU A 73 0.59 20.96 4.81
CA LEU A 73 -0.37 20.38 3.88
C LEU A 73 -0.52 18.86 4.11
N LEU A 74 0.60 18.15 4.23
CA LEU A 74 0.58 16.72 4.50
C LEU A 74 -0.04 16.44 5.87
N LYS A 75 0.33 17.21 6.89
CA LYS A 75 -0.30 17.13 8.22
C LYS A 75 -1.81 17.23 8.12
N PHE A 76 -2.31 18.26 7.44
CA PHE A 76 -3.76 18.46 7.26
C PHE A 76 -4.43 17.25 6.61
N LEU A 77 -3.86 16.72 5.51
CA LEU A 77 -4.41 15.56 4.81
C LEU A 77 -4.36 14.30 5.67
N PHE A 78 -3.24 14.04 6.34
CA PHE A 78 -3.04 12.86 7.17
C PHE A 78 -3.97 12.86 8.39
N ASP A 79 -4.17 14.02 9.02
CA ASP A 79 -5.12 14.16 10.13
C ASP A 79 -6.58 13.91 9.67
N GLN A 80 -6.94 14.31 8.44
CA GLN A 80 -8.27 14.03 7.88
C GLN A 80 -8.46 12.55 7.50
N TRP A 81 -7.41 11.85 7.08
CA TRP A 81 -7.45 10.44 6.70
C TRP A 81 -7.15 9.49 7.88
N GLY A 82 -6.82 10.01 9.06
CA GLY A 82 -6.46 9.19 10.22
C GLY A 82 -5.19 8.37 10.00
N VAL A 83 -4.23 8.90 9.21
CA VAL A 83 -2.97 8.22 8.90
C VAL A 83 -2.18 7.98 10.18
N ILE A 84 -1.65 6.76 10.35
CA ILE A 84 -0.85 6.37 11.51
C ILE A 84 0.59 6.87 11.31
N PRO A 85 1.11 7.73 12.21
CA PRO A 85 2.52 8.11 12.20
C PRO A 85 3.40 6.93 12.63
N ILE A 86 4.46 6.66 11.88
CA ILE A 86 5.43 5.61 12.24
C ILE A 86 6.85 6.17 12.28
N ASP A 87 7.60 5.77 13.31
CA ASP A 87 9.04 5.84 13.31
C ASP A 87 9.61 4.66 12.52
N ARG A 88 10.43 4.94 11.50
CA ARG A 88 11.00 3.88 10.63
C ARG A 88 12.37 3.42 11.06
N ASP A 89 13.00 4.16 11.94
CA ASP A 89 14.36 3.94 12.38
C ASP A 89 14.38 3.06 13.65
N GLU A 90 13.22 2.91 14.33
CA GLU A 90 13.04 2.09 15.53
C GLU A 90 11.83 1.13 15.42
N ILE A 91 11.73 0.22 16.42
CA ILE A 91 10.55 -0.64 16.56
C ILE A 91 9.42 0.18 17.19
N ASP A 92 8.58 0.79 16.39
CA ASP A 92 7.44 1.59 16.84
C ASP A 92 6.29 0.70 17.31
N ARG A 93 6.31 0.34 18.61
CA ARG A 93 5.29 -0.51 19.22
C ARG A 93 3.92 0.15 19.26
N GLU A 94 3.88 1.48 19.39
CA GLU A 94 2.63 2.23 19.43
C GLU A 94 1.96 2.26 18.05
N ALA A 95 2.72 2.56 16.99
CA ALA A 95 2.19 2.46 15.63
C ALA A 95 1.70 1.04 15.31
N PHE A 96 2.43 0.02 15.75
CA PHE A 96 2.02 -1.37 15.56
C PHE A 96 0.71 -1.71 16.31
N ARG A 97 0.52 -1.23 17.53
CA ARG A 97 -0.71 -1.37 18.30
C ARG A 97 -1.89 -0.70 17.58
N GLN A 98 -1.70 0.53 17.08
CA GLN A 98 -2.73 1.26 16.33
C GLN A 98 -3.10 0.53 15.03
N MET A 99 -2.14 -0.05 14.30
CA MET A 99 -2.42 -0.86 13.11
C MET A 99 -3.30 -2.08 13.45
N LEU A 100 -3.01 -2.79 14.54
CA LEU A 100 -3.83 -3.92 15.00
C LEU A 100 -5.23 -3.46 15.41
N GLU A 101 -5.35 -2.32 16.07
CA GLU A 101 -6.64 -1.73 16.46
C GLU A 101 -7.49 -1.38 15.24
N VAL A 102 -6.91 -0.77 14.20
CA VAL A 102 -7.58 -0.49 12.92
C VAL A 102 -8.15 -1.78 12.31
N LEU A 103 -7.34 -2.84 12.27
CA LEU A 103 -7.77 -4.13 11.71
C LEU A 103 -8.86 -4.81 12.58
N SER A 104 -8.75 -4.73 13.91
CA SER A 104 -9.77 -5.29 14.82
C SER A 104 -11.13 -4.60 14.70
N GLN A 105 -11.15 -3.35 14.24
CA GLN A 105 -12.37 -2.59 13.92
C GLN A 105 -12.96 -2.93 12.54
N GLY A 106 -12.44 -3.94 11.84
CA GLY A 106 -12.89 -4.32 10.50
C GLY A 106 -12.54 -3.28 9.42
N LYS A 107 -11.53 -2.46 9.65
CA LYS A 107 -11.07 -1.45 8.70
C LYS A 107 -9.98 -1.99 7.76
N ILE A 108 -9.56 -1.15 6.83
CA ILE A 108 -8.58 -1.46 5.80
C ILE A 108 -7.29 -0.70 6.09
N LEU A 109 -6.17 -1.39 6.10
CA LEU A 109 -4.85 -0.80 6.31
C LEU A 109 -4.05 -0.84 5.01
N VAL A 110 -3.42 0.27 4.64
CA VAL A 110 -2.54 0.35 3.46
C VAL A 110 -1.09 0.36 3.91
N ILE A 111 -0.32 -0.62 3.43
CA ILE A 111 1.09 -0.80 3.79
C ILE A 111 1.95 -0.95 2.53
N PHE A 112 3.13 -0.34 2.57
CA PHE A 112 4.20 -0.53 1.60
C PHE A 112 5.37 -1.22 2.32
N PRO A 113 5.53 -2.57 2.20
CA PRO A 113 6.50 -3.32 3.00
C PRO A 113 7.96 -2.95 2.75
N GLU A 114 8.27 -2.34 1.62
CA GLU A 114 9.60 -1.79 1.31
C GLU A 114 10.07 -0.78 2.39
N GLY A 115 9.11 -0.09 3.04
CA GLY A 115 9.38 0.88 4.09
C GLY A 115 10.09 2.15 3.64
N THR A 116 10.39 2.28 2.35
CA THR A 116 10.93 3.47 1.71
C THR A 116 10.51 3.53 0.26
N ARG A 117 10.66 4.69 -0.38
CA ARG A 117 10.35 4.86 -1.81
C ARG A 117 11.51 4.38 -2.66
N SER A 118 11.20 3.71 -3.76
CA SER A 118 12.17 3.36 -4.79
C SER A 118 12.62 4.62 -5.54
N LYS A 119 13.90 4.67 -5.92
CA LYS A 119 14.45 5.81 -6.69
C LYS A 119 14.30 5.64 -8.19
N ASP A 120 14.23 4.41 -8.66
CA ASP A 120 14.20 4.01 -10.07
C ASP A 120 12.88 3.35 -10.48
N GLY A 121 11.91 3.29 -9.57
CA GLY A 121 10.61 2.67 -9.78
C GLY A 121 10.60 1.16 -9.59
N GLN A 122 11.73 0.52 -9.31
CA GLN A 122 11.82 -0.92 -9.12
C GLN A 122 11.50 -1.30 -7.67
N MET A 123 10.88 -2.47 -7.47
CA MET A 123 10.57 -2.97 -6.13
C MET A 123 11.84 -3.24 -5.32
N LEU A 124 11.83 -2.78 -4.08
CA LEU A 124 12.87 -3.03 -3.08
C LEU A 124 12.49 -4.25 -2.21
N PRO A 125 13.46 -4.87 -1.49
CA PRO A 125 13.16 -5.95 -0.55
C PRO A 125 12.14 -5.52 0.51
N GLY A 126 11.13 -6.37 0.74
CA GLY A 126 10.11 -6.14 1.76
C GLY A 126 10.63 -6.40 3.17
N LYS A 127 10.18 -5.61 4.14
CA LYS A 127 10.49 -5.78 5.56
C LYS A 127 9.48 -6.72 6.23
N PRO A 128 9.90 -7.67 7.09
CA PRO A 128 9.05 -8.73 7.63
C PRO A 128 8.02 -8.27 8.68
N GLY A 129 7.94 -6.97 8.99
CA GLY A 129 6.96 -6.41 9.91
C GLY A 129 5.50 -6.68 9.49
N VAL A 130 5.23 -6.68 8.19
CA VAL A 130 3.90 -6.96 7.64
C VAL A 130 3.40 -8.36 8.02
N VAL A 131 4.27 -9.36 8.05
CA VAL A 131 3.91 -10.74 8.41
C VAL A 131 3.45 -10.84 9.86
N THR A 132 4.14 -10.15 10.77
CA THR A 132 3.74 -10.12 12.18
C THR A 132 2.35 -9.53 12.35
N LEU A 133 2.04 -8.48 11.57
CA LEU A 133 0.72 -7.85 11.57
C LEU A 133 -0.35 -8.80 11.04
N VAL A 134 -0.10 -9.45 9.90
CA VAL A 134 -1.01 -10.42 9.28
C VAL A 134 -1.31 -11.58 10.23
N LEU A 135 -0.28 -12.19 10.81
CA LEU A 135 -0.44 -13.34 11.70
C LEU A 135 -1.20 -12.99 13.01
N LYS A 136 -1.03 -11.76 13.52
CA LYS A 136 -1.74 -11.32 14.73
C LYS A 136 -3.18 -10.87 14.47
N SER A 137 -3.45 -10.30 13.31
CA SER A 137 -4.77 -9.78 12.98
C SER A 137 -5.67 -10.79 12.28
N GLY A 138 -5.10 -11.83 11.64
CA GLY A 138 -5.83 -12.74 10.75
C GLY A 138 -6.42 -12.06 9.51
N ALA A 139 -5.94 -10.83 9.20
CA ALA A 139 -6.48 -10.07 8.08
C ALA A 139 -6.13 -10.71 6.73
N THR A 140 -7.07 -10.62 5.80
CA THR A 140 -6.85 -10.91 4.38
C THR A 140 -5.89 -9.89 3.77
N ILE A 141 -5.07 -10.30 2.83
CA ILE A 141 -4.12 -9.43 2.10
C ILE A 141 -4.64 -9.21 0.69
N MET A 142 -4.61 -7.96 0.23
CA MET A 142 -4.92 -7.60 -1.14
C MET A 142 -3.70 -6.94 -1.78
N PRO A 143 -3.08 -7.56 -2.80
CA PRO A 143 -1.93 -6.98 -3.47
C PRO A 143 -2.39 -5.91 -4.47
N VAL A 144 -1.67 -4.80 -4.52
CA VAL A 144 -1.90 -3.70 -5.46
C VAL A 144 -0.58 -3.27 -6.09
N GLY A 145 -0.53 -3.30 -7.41
CA GLY A 145 0.64 -2.84 -8.17
C GLY A 145 0.43 -1.43 -8.71
N PHE A 146 1.45 -0.59 -8.59
CA PHE A 146 1.47 0.79 -9.07
C PHE A 146 2.63 1.00 -10.03
N HIS A 147 2.41 1.67 -11.18
CA HIS A 147 3.49 1.99 -12.11
C HIS A 147 3.15 3.13 -13.08
N GLY A 148 4.16 3.69 -13.75
CA GLY A 148 4.02 4.63 -14.87
C GLY A 148 4.09 6.12 -14.50
N TYR A 149 4.30 6.46 -13.23
CA TYR A 149 4.27 7.85 -12.73
C TYR A 149 5.61 8.33 -12.15
N GLU A 150 6.70 7.67 -12.52
CA GLU A 150 8.05 8.01 -12.05
C GLU A 150 8.41 9.46 -12.40
N ASN A 151 8.04 9.87 -13.62
CA ASN A 151 8.33 11.21 -14.16
C ASN A 151 7.22 12.24 -13.86
N PHE A 152 6.44 12.05 -12.80
CA PHE A 152 5.32 12.93 -12.46
C PHE A 152 5.72 14.42 -12.42
N TRP A 153 6.80 14.74 -11.72
CA TRP A 153 7.25 16.14 -11.59
C TRP A 153 7.71 16.76 -12.89
N GLU A 154 8.38 15.98 -13.74
CA GLU A 154 8.81 16.45 -15.06
C GLU A 154 7.62 16.70 -15.98
N ASN A 155 6.66 15.79 -15.98
CA ASN A 155 5.44 15.92 -16.75
C ASN A 155 4.63 17.14 -16.28
N LEU A 156 4.50 17.33 -14.97
CA LEU A 156 3.80 18.47 -14.39
C LEU A 156 4.43 19.80 -14.81
N LYS A 157 5.76 19.93 -14.77
CA LYS A 157 6.49 21.12 -15.24
C LYS A 157 6.27 21.40 -16.73
N ARG A 158 6.03 20.35 -17.52
CA ARG A 158 5.75 20.44 -18.98
C ARG A 158 4.26 20.53 -19.29
N LEU A 159 3.39 20.70 -18.29
CA LEU A 159 1.93 20.69 -18.41
C LEU A 159 1.39 19.44 -19.13
N ARG A 160 2.05 18.29 -18.91
CA ARG A 160 1.66 16.99 -19.45
C ARG A 160 1.05 16.15 -18.36
N ARG A 161 -0.02 15.44 -18.69
CA ARG A 161 -0.63 14.47 -17.78
C ARG A 161 0.25 13.23 -17.68
N THR A 162 0.36 12.71 -16.45
CA THR A 162 1.12 11.48 -16.16
C THR A 162 0.19 10.27 -16.19
N ASP A 163 0.62 9.19 -16.84
CA ASP A 163 -0.09 7.92 -16.76
C ASP A 163 0.17 7.27 -15.41
N PHE A 164 -0.90 6.95 -14.69
CA PHE A 164 -0.86 6.33 -13.38
C PHE A 164 -1.63 5.02 -13.44
N HIS A 165 -0.92 3.92 -13.53
CA HIS A 165 -1.50 2.59 -13.64
C HIS A 165 -1.63 1.93 -12.27
N ILE A 166 -2.82 1.40 -12.01
CA ILE A 166 -3.14 0.62 -10.81
C ILE A 166 -3.60 -0.75 -11.27
N ARG A 167 -3.11 -1.80 -10.61
CA ARG A 167 -3.59 -3.16 -10.75
C ARG A 167 -3.92 -3.73 -9.40
N VAL A 168 -5.14 -4.24 -9.24
CA VAL A 168 -5.60 -4.88 -8.00
C VAL A 168 -5.68 -6.38 -8.24
N GLY A 169 -4.92 -7.13 -7.44
CA GLY A 169 -4.88 -8.58 -7.53
C GLY A 169 -5.97 -9.26 -6.70
N THR A 170 -5.97 -10.60 -6.73
CA THR A 170 -6.89 -11.42 -5.94
C THR A 170 -6.48 -11.41 -4.47
N PRO A 171 -7.42 -11.22 -3.53
CA PRO A 171 -7.15 -11.35 -2.10
C PRO A 171 -6.63 -12.75 -1.74
N PHE A 172 -5.81 -12.83 -0.70
CA PHE A 172 -5.26 -14.08 -0.22
C PHE A 172 -4.97 -14.03 1.29
N ARG A 173 -4.73 -15.18 1.90
CA ARG A 173 -4.34 -15.33 3.30
C ARG A 173 -2.98 -16.00 3.44
N ILE A 174 -2.39 -15.87 4.63
CA ILE A 174 -1.16 -16.56 4.97
C ILE A 174 -1.48 -17.74 5.89
N ASN A 175 -0.98 -18.91 5.52
CA ASN A 175 -0.97 -20.10 6.36
C ASN A 175 0.50 -20.53 6.59
N MET A 176 0.90 -20.58 7.85
CA MET A 176 2.26 -20.98 8.23
C MET A 176 2.51 -22.49 8.10
N ASN A 177 1.48 -23.29 7.79
CA ASN A 177 1.58 -24.76 7.61
C ASN A 177 2.28 -25.47 8.80
N GLY A 178 2.08 -24.96 10.02
CA GLY A 178 2.73 -25.46 11.24
C GLY A 178 4.15 -24.94 11.48
N ASP A 179 4.73 -24.17 10.58
CA ASP A 179 6.04 -23.56 10.79
C ASP A 179 5.99 -22.50 11.90
N SER A 180 7.04 -22.49 12.73
CA SER A 180 7.23 -21.40 13.70
C SER A 180 7.54 -20.09 12.95
N PRO A 181 7.00 -18.93 13.38
CA PRO A 181 7.27 -17.64 12.77
C PRO A 181 8.70 -17.12 13.09
N SER A 182 9.71 -17.93 12.82
CA SER A 182 11.12 -17.56 12.90
C SER A 182 11.45 -16.37 12.01
N ARG A 183 12.60 -15.74 12.18
CA ARG A 183 13.04 -14.62 11.34
C ARG A 183 13.10 -15.03 9.86
N GLY A 184 13.64 -16.21 9.55
CA GLY A 184 13.72 -16.72 8.19
C GLY A 184 12.35 -17.00 7.58
N ALA A 185 11.46 -17.67 8.33
CA ALA A 185 10.10 -17.93 7.85
C ALA A 185 9.32 -16.64 7.61
N ARG A 186 9.43 -15.62 8.48
CA ARG A 186 8.80 -14.32 8.24
C ARG A 186 9.34 -13.63 6.99
N GLN A 187 10.64 -13.72 6.71
CA GLN A 187 11.18 -13.15 5.47
C GLN A 187 10.63 -13.90 4.24
N ALA A 188 10.62 -15.22 4.26
CA ALA A 188 10.06 -16.03 3.17
C ALA A 188 8.59 -15.69 2.89
N VAL A 189 7.76 -15.55 3.94
CA VAL A 189 6.36 -15.09 3.79
C VAL A 189 6.29 -13.67 3.22
N THR A 190 7.18 -12.77 3.67
CA THR A 190 7.23 -11.41 3.13
C THR A 190 7.52 -11.41 1.64
N ASP A 191 8.49 -12.24 1.23
CA ASP A 191 8.87 -12.35 -0.18
C ASP A 191 7.72 -12.91 -1.01
N GLU A 192 6.96 -13.90 -0.51
CA GLU A 192 5.77 -14.40 -1.19
C GLU A 192 4.68 -13.32 -1.33
N ILE A 193 4.44 -12.51 -0.28
CA ILE A 193 3.52 -11.37 -0.36
C ILE A 193 3.97 -10.37 -1.44
N MET A 194 5.27 -10.07 -1.48
CA MET A 194 5.82 -9.13 -2.45
C MET A 194 5.83 -9.69 -3.87
N TYR A 195 6.02 -11.01 -4.06
CA TYR A 195 5.83 -11.64 -5.36
C TYR A 195 4.39 -11.50 -5.88
N LYS A 196 3.38 -11.56 -4.98
CA LYS A 196 1.98 -11.27 -5.37
C LYS A 196 1.79 -9.84 -5.87
N VAL A 197 2.54 -8.88 -5.37
CA VAL A 197 2.57 -7.52 -5.92
C VAL A 197 3.32 -7.48 -7.25
N ALA A 198 4.48 -8.16 -7.35
CA ALA A 198 5.31 -8.20 -8.55
C ALA A 198 4.58 -8.85 -9.76
N GLU A 199 3.70 -9.83 -9.52
CA GLU A 199 2.84 -10.43 -10.56
C GLU A 199 1.92 -9.40 -11.25
N LEU A 200 1.59 -8.30 -10.57
CA LEU A 200 0.74 -7.23 -11.10
C LEU A 200 1.52 -6.18 -11.90
N LEU A 201 2.84 -6.24 -11.87
CA LEU A 201 3.71 -5.22 -12.43
C LEU A 201 4.35 -5.70 -13.75
N PRO A 202 4.56 -4.77 -14.72
CA PRO A 202 5.46 -5.04 -15.83
C PRO A 202 6.86 -5.40 -15.32
N GLU A 203 7.55 -6.24 -16.05
CA GLU A 203 8.86 -6.81 -15.66
C GLU A 203 9.85 -5.74 -15.17
N ARG A 204 9.97 -4.62 -15.87
CA ARG A 204 10.89 -3.53 -15.54
C ARG A 204 10.71 -2.93 -14.15
N TYR A 205 9.53 -3.13 -13.50
CA TYR A 205 9.23 -2.61 -12.15
C TYR A 205 9.43 -3.64 -11.04
N ARG A 206 9.65 -4.92 -11.37
CA ARG A 206 9.72 -6.01 -10.38
C ARG A 206 10.97 -5.96 -9.50
N GLY A 207 12.05 -5.36 -9.97
CA GLY A 207 13.28 -5.12 -9.21
C GLY A 207 13.80 -6.35 -8.48
N HIS A 208 13.81 -6.34 -7.16
CA HIS A 208 14.25 -7.47 -6.33
C HIS A 208 13.39 -8.75 -6.53
N TYR A 209 12.16 -8.61 -7.01
CA TYR A 209 11.20 -9.70 -7.16
C TYR A 209 11.01 -10.10 -8.63
N GLN A 210 12.11 -10.18 -9.39
CA GLN A 210 12.12 -10.76 -10.73
C GLN A 210 11.82 -12.26 -10.68
N PHE A 211 11.10 -12.77 -11.68
CA PHE A 211 10.81 -14.19 -11.82
C PHE A 211 10.64 -14.58 -13.29
N GLU A 212 11.00 -15.80 -13.60
CA GLU A 212 10.74 -16.45 -14.89
C GLU A 212 9.74 -17.58 -14.66
N GLY A 213 8.63 -17.55 -15.42
CA GLY A 213 7.57 -18.54 -15.26
C GLY A 213 6.69 -18.33 -14.01
N PRO A 214 5.88 -19.32 -13.64
CA PRO A 214 4.94 -19.20 -12.50
C PRO A 214 5.68 -19.24 -11.15
N VAL A 215 5.36 -18.29 -10.27
CA VAL A 215 5.87 -18.26 -8.89
C VAL A 215 5.21 -19.36 -8.07
N LYS A 216 6.02 -20.14 -7.32
CA LYS A 216 5.51 -21.16 -6.39
C LYS A 216 5.38 -20.57 -5.01
N TYR A 217 4.24 -20.78 -4.37
CA TYR A 217 3.91 -20.29 -3.04
C TYR A 217 3.82 -21.45 -2.04
N ARG A 218 4.41 -21.26 -0.86
CA ARG A 218 4.35 -22.21 0.26
C ARG A 218 3.33 -21.78 1.30
N TYR A 219 3.24 -20.47 1.54
CA TYR A 219 2.47 -19.88 2.64
C TYR A 219 1.22 -19.14 2.17
N VAL A 220 1.18 -18.71 0.92
CA VAL A 220 0.01 -18.05 0.32
C VAL A 220 -1.08 -19.06 0.01
N ILE A 221 -2.27 -18.84 0.54
CA ILE A 221 -3.48 -19.61 0.24
C ILE A 221 -4.57 -18.68 -0.31
N ALA A 222 -5.42 -19.19 -1.19
CA ALA A 222 -6.59 -18.43 -1.67
C ALA A 222 -7.51 -18.07 -0.49
N ASP A 223 -8.16 -16.91 -0.59
CA ASP A 223 -9.17 -16.48 0.40
C ASP A 223 -10.52 -17.14 0.11
#